data_c2a3fc3656cf4e50ca596185899fade2
#
_entry.id   c2a3fc3656cf4e50ca596185899fade2
#
_cell.length_a   1.000
_cell.length_b   1.000
_cell.length_c   1.000
_cell.angle_alpha   90.00
_cell.angle_beta   90.00
_cell.angle_gamma   90.00
#
_symmetry.space_group_name_H-M   'P 1'
#
loop_
_entity.id
_entity.type
_entity.pdbx_description
1 polymer ?
#
loop_
_entity_poly.entity_id
_entity_poly.type
_entity_poly.pdbx_seq_one_letter_code
_entity_poly.pdbx_strand_id
1 'polypeptide(L)'
;FHANNLTRALITGLGSMTGELNVTIENCTFVSMAPAAMTFFDLNPKNTSSFHLVVRNNLFSGVCEVGQGTWFTTRNVTSKTFENNYRTNGFVVANWGVDAAEIPVETTLPMETLFKDVAGRDFTITDKNSEVYTNGIGDPHWIK
;
A
#
# COMPACT_ATOMS: atom_id res chain seq x y z
N PHE A 1 -4.44 -2.04 8.46
CA PHE A 1 -5.37 -2.98 7.81
C PHE A 1 -4.72 -4.36 7.68
N HIS A 2 -5.42 -5.41 8.08
CA HIS A 2 -4.97 -6.80 7.98
C HIS A 2 -6.06 -7.62 7.28
N ALA A 3 -5.73 -8.29 6.20
CA ALA A 3 -6.71 -9.10 5.45
C ALA A 3 -6.08 -10.39 4.95
N ASN A 4 -6.74 -11.50 5.27
CA ASN A 4 -6.44 -12.81 4.72
C ASN A 4 -7.50 -13.19 3.68
N ASN A 5 -7.10 -13.84 2.61
CA ASN A 5 -8.00 -14.40 1.61
C ASN A 5 -8.86 -13.37 0.84
N LEU A 6 -8.28 -12.24 0.47
CA LEU A 6 -8.94 -11.36 -0.48
C LEU A 6 -8.96 -12.00 -1.86
N THR A 7 -10.11 -12.05 -2.49
CA THR A 7 -10.30 -12.64 -3.83
C THR A 7 -10.33 -11.58 -4.95
N ARG A 8 -10.32 -10.31 -4.57
CA ARG A 8 -10.32 -9.15 -5.48
C ARG A 8 -9.41 -8.05 -4.95
N ALA A 9 -9.52 -6.85 -5.47
CA ALA A 9 -8.78 -5.72 -4.97
C ALA A 9 -9.17 -5.35 -3.53
N LEU A 10 -8.19 -4.86 -2.77
CA LEU A 10 -8.41 -4.32 -1.44
C LEU A 10 -9.27 -3.05 -1.49
N ILE A 11 -8.96 -2.16 -2.41
CA ILE A 11 -9.73 -0.96 -2.69
C ILE A 11 -10.06 -0.93 -4.17
N THR A 12 -11.33 -0.77 -4.50
CA THR A 12 -11.78 -0.67 -5.88
C THR A 12 -12.53 0.64 -6.12
N GLY A 13 -12.26 1.27 -7.24
CA GLY A 13 -12.97 2.45 -7.71
C GLY A 13 -13.34 2.29 -9.18
N LEU A 14 -14.22 1.34 -9.49
CA LEU A 14 -14.58 0.94 -10.87
C LEU A 14 -15.89 1.55 -11.36
N GLY A 15 -16.60 2.29 -10.52
CA GLY A 15 -17.92 2.84 -10.84
C GLY A 15 -17.89 3.95 -11.89
N SER A 16 -19.01 4.15 -12.58
CA SER A 16 -19.25 5.37 -13.36
C SER A 16 -19.49 6.52 -12.39
N MET A 17 -18.65 7.53 -12.47
CA MET A 17 -18.76 8.76 -11.70
C MET A 17 -18.78 9.93 -12.65
N THR A 18 -19.61 10.93 -12.37
CA THR A 18 -19.60 12.20 -13.08
C THR A 18 -18.93 13.26 -12.22
N GLY A 19 -18.04 14.05 -12.81
CA GLY A 19 -17.34 15.11 -12.09
C GLY A 19 -15.93 14.73 -11.66
N GLU A 20 -15.40 15.46 -10.70
CA GLU A 20 -14.06 15.29 -10.16
C GLU A 20 -14.02 14.19 -9.10
N LEU A 21 -12.99 13.35 -9.17
CA LEU A 21 -12.70 12.33 -8.15
C LEU A 21 -11.36 12.63 -7.50
N ASN A 22 -11.36 12.74 -6.18
CA ASN A 22 -10.16 12.85 -5.37
C ASN A 22 -10.06 11.61 -4.47
N VAL A 23 -8.96 10.86 -4.58
CA VAL A 23 -8.67 9.70 -3.74
C VAL A 23 -7.35 9.92 -3.00
N THR A 24 -7.39 9.83 -1.68
CA THR A 24 -6.20 9.89 -0.83
C THR A 24 -6.09 8.61 -0.02
N ILE A 25 -4.92 7.99 -0.08
CA ILE A 25 -4.51 6.82 0.72
C ILE A 25 -3.28 7.25 1.49
N GLU A 26 -3.43 7.53 2.77
CA GLU A 26 -2.33 8.06 3.58
C GLU A 26 -2.30 7.50 4.99
N ASN A 27 -1.10 7.46 5.57
CA ASN A 27 -0.86 7.07 6.96
C ASN A 27 -1.48 5.70 7.30
N CYS A 28 -1.39 4.77 6.37
CA CYS A 28 -1.94 3.43 6.54
C CYS A 28 -0.83 2.39 6.68
N THR A 29 -1.06 1.43 7.57
CA THR A 29 -0.24 0.22 7.67
C THR A 29 -1.05 -0.97 7.12
N PHE A 30 -0.53 -1.57 6.06
CA PHE A 30 -1.11 -2.74 5.40
C PHE A 30 -0.28 -3.96 5.72
N VAL A 31 -0.85 -4.94 6.43
CA VAL A 31 -0.11 -6.11 6.92
C VAL A 31 -0.71 -7.39 6.37
N SER A 32 0.16 -8.29 5.93
CA SER A 32 -0.21 -9.64 5.45
C SER A 32 -1.28 -9.62 4.35
N MET A 33 -1.16 -8.67 3.45
CA MET A 33 -2.04 -8.55 2.30
C MET A 33 -1.44 -9.34 1.14
N ALA A 34 -1.56 -10.63 1.17
CA ALA A 34 -0.98 -11.45 0.14
C ALA A 34 -1.91 -12.57 -0.29
N PRO A 35 -2.78 -12.35 -1.22
CA PRO A 35 -3.20 -13.46 -2.06
C PRO A 35 -2.55 -13.39 -3.43
N ALA A 36 -2.26 -14.57 -3.93
CA ALA A 36 -1.86 -14.80 -5.29
C ALA A 36 -2.78 -14.08 -6.30
N ALA A 37 -2.20 -13.50 -7.33
CA ALA A 37 -2.88 -12.97 -8.51
C ALA A 37 -3.92 -11.85 -8.29
N MET A 38 -3.76 -11.02 -7.26
CA MET A 38 -4.69 -9.93 -6.95
C MET A 38 -4.12 -8.55 -7.31
N THR A 39 -5.01 -7.63 -7.63
CA THR A 39 -4.70 -6.19 -7.65
C THR A 39 -5.03 -5.60 -6.29
N PHE A 40 -4.06 -4.97 -5.61
CA PHE A 40 -4.32 -4.36 -4.31
C PHE A 40 -5.22 -3.14 -4.43
N PHE A 41 -4.91 -2.25 -5.35
CA PHE A 41 -5.66 -1.04 -5.61
C PHE A 41 -6.09 -0.99 -7.08
N ASP A 42 -7.38 -1.21 -7.34
CA ASP A 42 -7.96 -1.15 -8.67
C ASP A 42 -8.81 0.12 -8.78
N LEU A 43 -8.16 1.22 -9.14
CA LEU A 43 -8.73 2.56 -9.23
C LEU A 43 -8.88 2.95 -10.69
N ASN A 44 -9.97 2.52 -11.28
CA ASN A 44 -10.28 2.71 -12.70
C ASN A 44 -11.67 3.29 -12.88
N PRO A 45 -11.90 4.55 -12.44
CA PRO A 45 -13.20 5.19 -12.58
C PRO A 45 -13.53 5.45 -14.04
N LYS A 46 -14.82 5.31 -14.37
CA LYS A 46 -15.35 5.62 -15.69
C LYS A 46 -16.08 6.97 -15.67
N ASN A 47 -15.97 7.69 -16.77
CA ASN A 47 -16.72 8.95 -16.99
C ASN A 47 -16.42 10.07 -15.99
N THR A 48 -15.27 10.05 -15.33
CA THR A 48 -14.80 11.19 -14.53
C THR A 48 -14.30 12.30 -15.43
N SER A 49 -14.53 13.54 -15.07
CA SER A 49 -13.91 14.71 -15.74
C SER A 49 -12.44 14.86 -15.35
N SER A 50 -12.13 14.53 -14.12
CA SER A 50 -10.76 14.49 -13.59
C SER A 50 -10.64 13.48 -12.46
N PHE A 51 -9.45 12.87 -12.34
CA PHE A 51 -9.12 11.95 -11.26
C PHE A 51 -7.76 12.31 -10.66
N HIS A 52 -7.75 12.64 -9.38
CA HIS A 52 -6.56 13.00 -8.63
C HIS A 52 -6.29 11.93 -7.55
N LEU A 53 -5.08 11.37 -7.57
CA LEU A 53 -4.68 10.30 -6.65
C LEU A 53 -3.49 10.73 -5.81
N VAL A 54 -3.62 10.64 -4.50
CA VAL A 54 -2.53 10.84 -3.54
C VAL A 54 -2.32 9.55 -2.74
N VAL A 55 -1.09 9.03 -2.74
CA VAL A 55 -0.67 7.86 -1.97
C VAL A 55 0.58 8.23 -1.21
N ARG A 56 0.49 8.41 0.10
CA ARG A 56 1.64 8.87 0.88
C ARG A 56 1.70 8.32 2.30
N ASN A 57 2.91 8.25 2.82
CA ASN A 57 3.21 7.83 4.19
C ASN A 57 2.61 6.46 4.55
N ASN A 58 2.53 5.54 3.59
CA ASN A 58 1.97 4.21 3.83
C ASN A 58 3.08 3.18 4.03
N LEU A 59 2.81 2.19 4.86
CA LEU A 59 3.64 1.01 5.05
C LEU A 59 2.95 -0.23 4.50
N PHE A 60 3.60 -0.91 3.57
CA PHE A 60 3.16 -2.18 2.99
C PHE A 60 4.02 -3.30 3.55
N SER A 61 3.41 -4.28 4.21
CA SER A 61 4.12 -5.32 4.91
C SER A 61 3.50 -6.70 4.68
N GLY A 62 4.35 -7.70 4.66
CA GLY A 62 3.96 -9.08 4.46
C GLY A 62 4.70 -9.72 3.30
N VAL A 63 4.40 -10.98 3.05
CA VAL A 63 4.96 -11.75 1.94
C VAL A 63 3.88 -11.90 0.87
N CYS A 64 4.16 -11.39 -0.32
CA CYS A 64 3.43 -11.77 -1.51
C CYS A 64 4.12 -12.99 -2.15
N GLU A 65 3.38 -13.91 -2.72
CA GLU A 65 4.00 -14.96 -3.52
C GLU A 65 4.77 -14.30 -4.68
N VAL A 66 6.04 -14.68 -4.80
CA VAL A 66 6.93 -14.11 -5.83
C VAL A 66 6.32 -14.29 -7.22
N GLY A 67 6.26 -13.20 -7.96
CA GLY A 67 5.70 -13.21 -9.32
C GLY A 67 4.18 -13.12 -9.39
N GLN A 68 3.49 -12.83 -8.30
CA GLN A 68 2.03 -12.71 -8.23
C GLN A 68 1.59 -11.29 -7.87
N GLY A 69 0.39 -10.94 -8.26
CA GLY A 69 -0.28 -9.71 -7.87
C GLY A 69 0.16 -8.44 -8.61
N THR A 70 -0.69 -7.45 -8.51
CA THR A 70 -0.45 -6.08 -9.00
C THR A 70 -0.69 -5.12 -7.86
N TRP A 71 0.23 -4.17 -7.63
CA TRP A 71 0.06 -3.19 -6.56
C TRP A 71 -1.02 -2.17 -6.91
N PHE A 72 -0.84 -1.44 -8.00
CA PHE A 72 -1.83 -0.47 -8.49
C PHE A 72 -2.27 -0.78 -9.92
N THR A 73 -3.56 -0.64 -10.18
CA THR A 73 -4.13 -0.47 -11.52
C THR A 73 -4.88 0.84 -11.53
N THR A 74 -4.42 1.79 -12.36
CA THR A 74 -5.06 3.09 -12.50
C THR A 74 -5.25 3.42 -13.96
N ARG A 75 -6.38 4.06 -14.29
CA ARG A 75 -6.63 4.62 -15.62
C ARG A 75 -7.23 6.01 -15.49
N ASN A 76 -7.02 6.82 -16.51
CA ASN A 76 -7.59 8.17 -16.60
C ASN A 76 -7.20 9.08 -15.42
N VAL A 77 -6.02 8.87 -14.84
CA VAL A 77 -5.51 9.70 -13.76
C VAL A 77 -5.06 11.04 -14.35
N THR A 78 -5.64 12.13 -13.85
CA THR A 78 -5.28 13.50 -14.24
C THR A 78 -4.00 13.94 -13.54
N SER A 79 -3.90 13.63 -12.25
CA SER A 79 -2.67 13.80 -11.48
C SER A 79 -2.49 12.69 -10.46
N LYS A 80 -1.25 12.32 -10.22
CA LYS A 80 -0.88 11.33 -9.19
C LYS A 80 0.31 11.81 -8.38
N THR A 81 0.29 11.52 -7.08
CA THR A 81 1.38 11.79 -6.15
C THR A 81 1.62 10.54 -5.32
N PHE A 82 2.85 10.04 -5.37
CA PHE A 82 3.31 8.92 -4.54
C PHE A 82 4.52 9.40 -3.74
N GLU A 83 4.37 9.51 -2.42
CA GLU A 83 5.40 10.07 -1.55
C GLU A 83 5.56 9.25 -0.28
N ASN A 84 6.80 9.05 0.15
CA ASN A 84 7.11 8.44 1.44
C ASN A 84 6.37 7.12 1.71
N ASN A 85 6.18 6.31 0.68
CA ASN A 85 5.63 4.97 0.87
C ASN A 85 6.77 3.98 1.08
N TYR A 86 6.62 3.11 2.05
CA TYR A 86 7.62 2.10 2.39
C TYR A 86 7.03 0.70 2.31
N ARG A 87 7.89 -0.27 2.10
CA ARG A 87 7.54 -1.70 2.15
C ARG A 87 8.57 -2.48 2.95
N THR A 88 8.12 -3.48 3.67
CA THR A 88 9.03 -4.40 4.36
C THR A 88 9.77 -5.27 3.37
N ASN A 89 10.97 -5.74 3.76
CA ASN A 89 11.69 -6.73 3.01
C ASN A 89 10.81 -7.97 2.78
N GLY A 90 10.75 -8.45 1.53
CA GLY A 90 9.89 -9.56 1.13
C GLY A 90 8.50 -9.16 0.59
N PHE A 91 8.08 -7.89 0.72
CA PHE A 91 6.88 -7.44 0.03
C PHE A 91 7.19 -7.16 -1.45
N VAL A 92 6.90 -8.12 -2.30
CA VAL A 92 7.17 -8.07 -3.74
C VAL A 92 5.90 -8.43 -4.50
N VAL A 93 5.61 -7.69 -5.56
CA VAL A 93 4.49 -7.95 -6.48
C VAL A 93 5.02 -8.17 -7.90
N ALA A 94 4.27 -8.89 -8.73
CA ALA A 94 4.63 -9.12 -10.13
C ALA A 94 4.63 -7.82 -10.96
N ASN A 95 3.69 -6.94 -10.66
CA ASN A 95 3.53 -5.67 -11.37
C ASN A 95 3.21 -4.55 -10.37
N TRP A 96 4.06 -3.53 -10.33
CA TRP A 96 3.82 -2.37 -9.49
C TRP A 96 2.71 -1.47 -10.03
N GLY A 97 2.54 -1.38 -11.35
CA GLY A 97 1.51 -0.58 -12.00
C GLY A 97 1.74 0.93 -11.90
N VAL A 98 2.93 1.33 -11.51
CA VAL A 98 3.38 2.72 -11.29
C VAL A 98 4.79 2.88 -11.84
N ASP A 99 5.28 4.12 -11.93
CA ASP A 99 6.63 4.41 -12.37
C ASP A 99 7.66 3.98 -11.31
N ALA A 100 8.89 3.70 -11.72
CA ALA A 100 9.93 3.19 -10.82
C ALA A 100 10.18 4.08 -9.59
N ALA A 101 10.07 5.40 -9.75
CA ALA A 101 10.23 6.37 -8.66
C ALA A 101 9.04 6.40 -7.67
N GLU A 102 7.92 5.78 -8.03
CA GLU A 102 6.70 5.72 -7.24
C GLU A 102 6.58 4.42 -6.45
N ILE A 103 7.45 3.44 -6.73
CA ILE A 103 7.48 2.17 -6.00
C ILE A 103 7.87 2.45 -4.54
N PRO A 104 7.16 1.83 -3.55
CA PRO A 104 7.51 2.00 -2.15
C PRO A 104 8.98 1.65 -1.86
N VAL A 105 9.63 2.47 -1.08
CA VAL A 105 11.02 2.25 -0.65
C VAL A 105 11.09 0.96 0.17
N GLU A 106 12.00 0.07 -0.17
CA GLU A 106 12.20 -1.16 0.59
C GLU A 106 13.00 -0.87 1.85
N THR A 107 12.44 -1.24 3.01
CA THR A 107 13.20 -1.23 4.26
C THR A 107 14.12 -2.44 4.33
N THR A 108 15.17 -2.34 5.14
CA THR A 108 16.06 -3.48 5.40
C THR A 108 15.44 -4.52 6.33
N LEU A 109 14.34 -4.19 7.00
CA LEU A 109 13.72 -5.01 8.03
C LEU A 109 12.55 -5.83 7.45
N PRO A 110 12.52 -7.14 7.72
CA PRO A 110 11.34 -7.96 7.44
C PRO A 110 10.22 -7.66 8.43
N MET A 111 9.01 -8.05 8.07
CA MET A 111 7.80 -7.83 8.85
C MET A 111 7.92 -8.30 10.31
N GLU A 112 8.49 -9.48 10.51
CA GLU A 112 8.61 -10.14 11.82
C GLU A 112 9.58 -9.42 12.77
N THR A 113 10.50 -8.64 12.21
CA THR A 113 11.45 -7.84 12.98
C THR A 113 10.95 -6.43 13.20
N LEU A 114 10.22 -5.88 12.24
CA LEU A 114 9.71 -4.51 12.33
C LEU A 114 8.61 -4.38 13.36
N PHE A 115 7.70 -5.36 13.45
CA PHE A 115 6.55 -5.33 14.34
C PHE A 115 6.76 -6.18 15.60
N LYS A 116 6.13 -5.77 16.68
CA LYS A 116 6.25 -6.39 18.00
C LYS A 116 5.67 -7.81 18.05
N ASP A 117 4.48 -8.02 17.49
CA ASP A 117 3.82 -9.33 17.45
C ASP A 117 2.83 -9.40 16.27
N VAL A 118 3.31 -9.90 15.16
CA VAL A 118 2.48 -10.02 13.95
C VAL A 118 1.35 -11.02 14.14
N ALA A 119 1.60 -12.12 14.84
CA ALA A 119 0.60 -13.17 15.08
C ALA A 119 -0.52 -12.67 16.00
N GLY A 120 -0.15 -11.96 17.05
CA GLY A 120 -1.08 -11.32 17.99
C GLY A 120 -1.68 -10.00 17.45
N ARG A 121 -1.31 -9.59 16.24
CA ARG A 121 -1.77 -8.34 15.61
C ARG A 121 -1.35 -7.06 16.35
N ASP A 122 -0.23 -7.10 17.06
CA ASP A 122 0.42 -5.93 17.61
C ASP A 122 1.47 -5.42 16.61
N PHE A 123 1.07 -4.47 15.78
CA PHE A 123 1.93 -3.91 14.74
C PHE A 123 2.74 -2.70 15.23
N THR A 124 2.90 -2.55 16.55
CA THR A 124 3.79 -1.54 17.12
C THR A 124 5.21 -1.72 16.55
N ILE A 125 5.78 -0.64 16.03
CA ILE A 125 7.12 -0.67 15.46
C ILE A 125 8.14 -0.76 16.59
N THR A 126 8.97 -1.81 16.56
CA THR A 126 9.94 -2.10 17.63
C THR A 126 11.24 -1.35 17.50
N ASP A 127 11.72 -1.18 16.26
CA ASP A 127 12.96 -0.43 16.00
C ASP A 127 12.68 1.05 15.80
N LYS A 128 12.90 1.81 16.87
CA LYS A 128 12.73 3.28 16.88
C LYS A 128 13.80 4.04 16.08
N ASN A 129 14.83 3.36 15.61
CA ASN A 129 15.84 3.93 14.72
C ASN A 129 15.54 3.62 13.25
N SER A 130 14.53 2.80 12.97
CA SER A 130 14.14 2.50 11.59
C SER A 130 13.65 3.75 10.88
N GLU A 131 13.86 3.80 9.57
CA GLU A 131 13.34 4.88 8.72
C GLU A 131 11.82 4.99 8.80
N VAL A 132 11.13 3.85 8.95
CA VAL A 132 9.69 3.79 9.11
C VAL A 132 9.25 4.54 10.37
N TYR A 133 9.93 4.32 11.50
CA TYR A 133 9.60 5.00 12.75
C TYR A 133 9.98 6.49 12.70
N THR A 134 11.22 6.80 12.29
CA THR A 134 11.75 8.17 12.32
C THR A 134 11.04 9.10 11.36
N ASN A 135 10.52 8.58 10.25
CA ASN A 135 9.76 9.34 9.26
C ASN A 135 8.24 9.30 9.50
N GLY A 136 7.78 8.61 10.55
CA GLY A 136 6.35 8.53 10.86
C GLY A 136 5.52 7.82 9.80
N ILE A 137 6.05 6.73 9.24
CA ILE A 137 5.44 6.02 8.11
C ILE A 137 4.44 4.97 8.59
N GLY A 138 3.26 4.98 8.01
CA GLY A 138 2.18 4.06 8.35
C GLY A 138 1.16 4.68 9.31
N ASP A 139 0.37 3.82 9.94
CA ASP A 139 -0.66 4.25 10.88
C ASP A 139 -0.02 4.77 12.18
N PRO A 140 -0.27 6.03 12.57
CA PRO A 140 0.28 6.62 13.79
C PRO A 140 -0.05 5.84 15.06
N HIS A 141 -1.10 5.03 15.06
CA HIS A 141 -1.43 4.16 16.18
C HIS A 141 -0.30 3.19 16.57
N TRP A 142 0.51 2.78 15.60
CA TRP A 142 1.59 1.82 15.78
C TRP A 142 2.98 2.45 15.96
N ILE A 143 3.07 3.76 15.83
CA ILE A 143 4.30 4.54 16.01
C ILE A 143 4.29 5.12 17.44
N LYS A 144 4.88 4.38 18.41
CA LYS A 144 4.83 4.73 19.84
C LYS A 144 6.21 4.76 20.47
#